data_a8c64759e87c6e0aeace42e4d86b5bcd
#
_entry.id   a8c64759e87c6e0aeace42e4d86b5bcd
#
_cell.length_a   1.000
_cell.length_b   1.000
_cell.length_c   1.000
_cell.angle_alpha   90.00
_cell.angle_beta   90.00
_cell.angle_gamma   90.00
#
_symmetry.space_group_name_H-M   'P 1'
#
loop_
_entity.id
_entity.type
_entity.pdbx_description
1 polymer ?
#
loop_
_entity_poly.entity_id
_entity_poly.type
_entity_poly.pdbx_seq_one_letter_code
_entity_poly.pdbx_strand_id
1 'polypeptide(L)'
;MKKICFLTLMLITAFGLNVNAQKLTYGAHVGVNFSGYQGGDGYHLYDEKVRTGYEIGGNIGYKLGYNFILLTGLNFSQSGGRFSTMSPYISETGSQTTEFKEVNTKVLSFEIPLKIGYEFNIGHNFSIIPNAGMFARYAIASIKSNVITADDRTQKWKCTDDFNDESHHIDAFKKFDYGFVGGVDMIFSGHYSLSADYKHGLKKIQPQFGMKSWSANISVGYRF
;
A
#
# COMPACT_ATOMS: atom_id res chain seq x y z
N MET A 1 5.32 27.93 1.62
CA MET A 1 6.33 26.90 1.32
C MET A 1 7.61 27.06 2.15
N LYS A 2 8.25 28.24 2.26
CA LYS A 2 9.51 28.44 3.05
C LYS A 2 9.38 28.08 4.55
N LYS A 3 8.23 28.34 5.19
CA LYS A 3 7.99 28.03 6.61
C LYS A 3 7.90 26.52 6.90
N ILE A 4 7.37 25.71 5.94
CA ILE A 4 7.25 24.26 6.08
C ILE A 4 8.62 23.60 5.93
N CYS A 5 9.45 24.06 4.98
CA CYS A 5 10.84 23.59 4.85
C CYS A 5 11.69 23.90 6.07
N PHE A 6 11.47 25.04 6.71
CA PHE A 6 12.21 25.42 7.92
C PHE A 6 11.78 24.55 9.12
N LEU A 7 10.48 24.26 9.24
CA LEU A 7 9.96 23.39 10.31
C LEU A 7 10.43 21.93 10.15
N THR A 8 10.46 21.41 8.93
CA THR A 8 10.99 20.07 8.64
C THR A 8 12.49 19.99 8.88
N LEU A 9 13.26 21.03 8.52
CA LEU A 9 14.69 21.09 8.79
C LEU A 9 14.97 21.17 10.31
N MET A 10 14.17 21.94 11.05
CA MET A 10 14.27 22.05 12.51
C MET A 10 13.89 20.75 13.22
N LEU A 11 12.91 20.01 12.72
CA LEU A 11 12.56 18.67 13.23
C LEU A 11 13.72 17.67 12.98
N ILE A 12 14.32 17.68 11.80
CA ILE A 12 15.45 16.80 11.45
C ILE A 12 16.66 17.09 12.33
N THR A 13 16.96 18.37 12.61
CA THR A 13 18.08 18.76 13.50
C THR A 13 17.80 18.47 14.97
N ALA A 14 16.55 18.61 15.44
CA ALA A 14 16.19 18.29 16.82
C ALA A 14 16.28 16.79 17.13
N PHE A 15 15.98 15.91 16.15
CA PHE A 15 16.18 14.47 16.29
C PHE A 15 17.63 14.01 16.08
N GLY A 16 18.49 14.84 15.43
CA GLY A 16 19.87 14.47 15.11
C GLY A 16 20.89 14.65 16.24
N LEU A 17 20.56 15.35 17.31
CA LEU A 17 21.58 15.81 18.28
C LEU A 17 21.87 14.84 19.44
N ASN A 18 21.14 13.72 19.61
CA ASN A 18 21.39 12.75 20.68
C ASN A 18 21.18 11.28 20.27
N VAL A 19 21.42 10.93 19.02
CA VAL A 19 21.29 9.53 18.59
C VAL A 19 22.56 8.78 18.99
N ASN A 20 22.50 8.04 20.09
CA ASN A 20 23.51 7.01 20.37
C ASN A 20 23.46 5.99 19.22
N ALA A 21 24.54 5.91 18.43
CA ALA A 21 24.62 5.03 17.24
C ALA A 21 24.32 3.55 17.57
N GLN A 22 24.52 3.12 18.81
CA GLN A 22 24.20 1.78 19.31
C GLN A 22 22.69 1.47 19.38
N LYS A 23 21.81 2.48 19.28
CA LYS A 23 20.35 2.33 19.30
C LYS A 23 19.70 2.35 17.92
N LEU A 24 20.44 2.74 16.90
CA LEU A 24 19.96 2.88 15.53
C LEU A 24 20.33 1.63 14.72
N THR A 25 19.36 1.09 14.01
CA THR A 25 19.55 0.02 13.03
C THR A 25 18.98 0.47 11.72
N TYR A 26 19.59 0.10 10.62
CA TYR A 26 19.10 0.39 9.28
C TYR A 26 19.26 -0.84 8.39
N GLY A 27 18.45 -0.92 7.36
CA GLY A 27 18.46 -2.06 6.47
C GLY A 27 17.76 -1.78 5.15
N ALA A 28 17.81 -2.77 4.29
CA ALA A 28 17.11 -2.78 3.02
C ALA A 28 16.36 -4.10 2.84
N HIS A 29 15.25 -4.06 2.12
CA HIS A 29 14.44 -5.24 1.87
C HIS A 29 13.84 -5.23 0.48
N VAL A 30 13.48 -6.41 0.01
CA VAL A 30 12.71 -6.65 -1.20
C VAL A 30 11.65 -7.71 -0.91
N GLY A 31 10.46 -7.56 -1.47
CA GLY A 31 9.36 -8.45 -1.18
C GLY A 31 8.31 -8.53 -2.26
N VAL A 32 7.39 -9.45 -2.04
CA VAL A 32 6.18 -9.64 -2.83
C VAL A 32 5.00 -9.04 -2.08
N ASN A 33 4.20 -8.29 -2.81
CA ASN A 33 3.01 -7.62 -2.31
C ASN A 33 1.76 -8.26 -2.93
N PHE A 34 0.82 -8.65 -2.10
CA PHE A 34 -0.53 -9.08 -2.46
C PHE A 34 -1.50 -7.99 -2.06
N SER A 35 -2.21 -7.42 -3.01
CA SER A 35 -3.05 -6.25 -2.75
C SER A 35 -4.41 -6.34 -3.43
N GLY A 36 -5.35 -5.57 -2.91
CA GLY A 36 -6.70 -5.49 -3.41
C GLY A 36 -7.45 -4.29 -2.85
N TYR A 37 -8.72 -4.23 -3.20
CA TYR A 37 -9.65 -3.22 -2.70
C TYR A 37 -10.73 -3.91 -1.89
N GLN A 38 -11.25 -3.24 -0.87
CA GLN A 38 -12.30 -3.75 -0.01
C GLN A 38 -13.34 -2.66 0.24
N GLY A 39 -14.60 -3.08 0.33
CA GLY A 39 -15.74 -2.23 0.58
C GLY A 39 -16.38 -1.75 -0.72
N GLY A 40 -17.63 -1.37 -0.63
CA GLY A 40 -18.45 -0.87 -1.71
C GLY A 40 -19.81 -0.47 -1.13
N ASP A 41 -20.04 0.84 -0.94
CA ASP A 41 -21.34 1.33 -0.49
C ASP A 41 -22.35 1.24 -1.66
N GLY A 42 -23.20 0.21 -1.67
CA GLY A 42 -24.36 0.12 -2.57
C GLY A 42 -24.12 -0.42 -3.97
N TYR A 43 -22.91 -0.74 -4.36
CA TYR A 43 -22.61 -1.45 -5.61
C TYR A 43 -22.22 -2.89 -5.32
N HIS A 44 -22.87 -3.84 -5.98
CA HIS A 44 -22.44 -5.24 -5.94
C HIS A 44 -21.13 -5.36 -6.72
N LEU A 45 -20.01 -5.28 -6.01
CA LEU A 45 -18.71 -5.63 -6.57
C LEU A 45 -18.64 -7.14 -6.66
N TYR A 46 -18.63 -7.64 -7.88
CA TYR A 46 -18.45 -9.04 -8.14
C TYR A 46 -16.97 -9.30 -8.40
N ASP A 47 -16.47 -10.42 -7.84
CA ASP A 47 -15.15 -10.98 -8.21
C ASP A 47 -13.95 -10.06 -7.91
N GLU A 48 -13.82 -9.64 -6.63
CA GLU A 48 -12.61 -8.97 -6.15
C GLU A 48 -11.42 -9.95 -6.19
N LYS A 49 -10.44 -9.65 -7.05
CA LYS A 49 -9.24 -10.49 -7.19
C LYS A 49 -8.01 -9.80 -6.62
N VAL A 50 -7.27 -10.59 -5.88
CA VAL A 50 -5.95 -10.20 -5.36
C VAL A 50 -4.98 -9.96 -6.51
N ARG A 51 -4.20 -8.90 -6.40
CA ARG A 51 -3.13 -8.62 -7.32
C ARG A 51 -1.79 -8.82 -6.65
N THR A 52 -0.90 -9.52 -7.36
CA THR A 52 0.51 -9.65 -6.97
C THR A 52 1.31 -8.47 -7.53
N GLY A 53 2.13 -7.87 -6.68
CA GLY A 53 3.07 -6.80 -6.98
C GLY A 53 4.41 -7.03 -6.29
N TYR A 54 5.23 -6.00 -6.23
CA TYR A 54 6.53 -6.03 -5.54
C TYR A 54 6.66 -4.82 -4.60
N GLU A 55 7.54 -4.96 -3.63
CA GLU A 55 7.96 -3.88 -2.74
C GLU A 55 9.49 -3.92 -2.60
N ILE A 56 10.12 -2.76 -2.64
CA ILE A 56 11.52 -2.56 -2.32
C ILE A 56 11.62 -1.36 -1.40
N GLY A 57 12.45 -1.44 -0.35
CA GLY A 57 12.54 -0.34 0.59
C GLY A 57 13.77 -0.35 1.45
N GLY A 58 13.94 0.77 2.17
CA GLY A 58 14.88 0.92 3.26
C GLY A 58 14.13 1.09 4.57
N ASN A 59 14.63 0.50 5.63
CA ASN A 59 14.07 0.56 6.97
C ASN A 59 15.07 1.13 7.97
N ILE A 60 14.54 1.79 8.99
CA ILE A 60 15.27 2.35 10.12
C ILE A 60 14.54 1.89 11.38
N GLY A 61 15.30 1.32 12.31
CA GLY A 61 14.82 0.97 13.64
C GLY A 61 15.54 1.77 14.70
N TYR A 62 14.81 2.27 15.69
CA TYR A 62 15.35 2.96 16.85
C TYR A 62 14.93 2.25 18.14
N LYS A 63 15.91 1.73 18.91
CA LYS A 63 15.66 1.05 20.18
C LYS A 63 15.30 2.08 21.25
N LEU A 64 14.03 2.03 21.72
CA LEU A 64 13.49 2.94 22.73
C LEU A 64 13.93 2.54 24.17
N GLY A 65 14.27 1.29 24.38
CA GLY A 65 14.54 0.68 25.69
C GLY A 65 13.51 -0.40 26.03
N TYR A 66 13.83 -1.26 27.02
CA TYR A 66 12.97 -2.38 27.43
C TYR A 66 12.51 -3.27 26.25
N ASN A 67 13.39 -3.47 25.25
CA ASN A 67 13.14 -4.22 24.01
C ASN A 67 12.08 -3.59 23.05
N PHE A 68 11.59 -2.40 23.35
CA PHE A 68 10.75 -1.67 22.38
C PHE A 68 11.60 -1.04 21.29
N ILE A 69 11.10 -1.12 20.06
CA ILE A 69 11.73 -0.57 18.87
C ILE A 69 10.71 0.24 18.07
N LEU A 70 11.11 1.45 17.69
CA LEU A 70 10.39 2.27 16.72
C LEU A 70 10.93 1.92 15.33
N LEU A 71 10.03 1.55 14.42
CA LEU A 71 10.35 1.15 13.05
C LEU A 71 9.74 2.14 12.07
N THR A 72 10.55 2.63 11.15
CA THR A 72 10.11 3.48 10.04
C THR A 72 10.94 3.17 8.79
N GLY A 73 10.62 3.79 7.67
CA GLY A 73 11.35 3.56 6.43
C GLY A 73 10.73 4.28 5.24
N LEU A 74 11.25 3.98 4.08
CA LEU A 74 10.69 4.40 2.80
C LEU A 74 10.59 3.19 1.88
N ASN A 75 9.37 2.88 1.47
CA ASN A 75 9.08 1.77 0.58
C ASN A 75 8.61 2.29 -0.77
N PHE A 76 9.04 1.65 -1.83
CA PHE A 76 8.50 1.78 -3.17
C PHE A 76 7.78 0.49 -3.52
N SER A 77 6.50 0.57 -3.85
CA SER A 77 5.69 -0.62 -4.10
C SER A 77 4.80 -0.48 -5.33
N GLN A 78 4.58 -1.62 -5.98
CA GLN A 78 3.51 -1.80 -6.94
C GLN A 78 2.36 -2.51 -6.25
N SER A 79 1.19 -1.90 -6.23
CA SER A 79 -0.05 -2.44 -5.69
C SER A 79 -1.18 -2.31 -6.71
N GLY A 80 -2.37 -2.70 -6.35
CA GLY A 80 -3.55 -2.56 -7.20
C GLY A 80 -4.61 -3.58 -6.85
N GLY A 81 -5.59 -3.75 -7.74
CA GLY A 81 -6.66 -4.72 -7.60
C GLY A 81 -7.40 -4.92 -8.91
N ARG A 82 -8.23 -5.94 -8.93
CA ARG A 82 -9.18 -6.20 -10.01
C ARG A 82 -10.55 -6.33 -9.39
N PHE A 83 -11.52 -5.69 -10.00
CA PHE A 83 -12.93 -5.81 -9.61
C PHE A 83 -13.81 -5.74 -10.85
N SER A 84 -14.98 -6.34 -10.74
CA SER A 84 -16.01 -6.33 -11.79
C SER A 84 -17.23 -5.59 -11.27
N THR A 85 -17.83 -4.77 -12.12
CA THR A 85 -19.12 -4.11 -11.85
C THR A 85 -20.13 -4.54 -12.89
N MET A 86 -21.38 -4.65 -12.46
CA MET A 86 -22.54 -4.86 -13.35
C MET A 86 -23.37 -3.58 -13.34
N SER A 87 -23.69 -3.08 -14.51
CA SER A 87 -24.61 -1.95 -14.66
C SER A 87 -25.72 -2.31 -15.63
N PRO A 88 -26.99 -2.01 -15.31
CA PRO A 88 -28.06 -2.13 -16.30
C PRO A 88 -27.80 -1.13 -17.43
N TYR A 89 -27.82 -1.57 -18.64
CA TYR A 89 -27.64 -0.78 -19.84
C TYR A 89 -28.87 -0.94 -20.75
N ILE A 90 -29.35 0.17 -21.32
CA ILE A 90 -30.40 0.14 -22.33
C ILE A 90 -29.69 0.19 -23.68
N SER A 91 -29.81 -0.90 -24.44
CA SER A 91 -29.28 -0.99 -25.80
C SER A 91 -29.93 0.08 -26.71
N GLU A 92 -29.24 0.46 -27.78
CA GLU A 92 -29.80 1.35 -28.83
C GLU A 92 -31.09 0.80 -29.44
N THR A 93 -31.35 -0.50 -29.30
CA THR A 93 -32.58 -1.17 -29.73
C THR A 93 -33.70 -1.14 -28.68
N GLY A 94 -33.49 -0.49 -27.51
CA GLY A 94 -34.44 -0.38 -26.41
C GLY A 94 -34.52 -1.61 -25.50
N SER A 95 -33.69 -2.63 -25.71
CA SER A 95 -33.63 -3.81 -24.85
C SER A 95 -32.79 -3.53 -23.60
N GLN A 96 -33.29 -4.00 -22.44
CA GLN A 96 -32.46 -3.96 -21.21
C GLN A 96 -31.43 -5.08 -21.26
N THR A 97 -30.18 -4.71 -21.30
CA THR A 97 -29.01 -5.61 -21.23
C THR A 97 -28.16 -5.29 -20.03
N THR A 98 -27.29 -6.20 -19.64
CA THR A 98 -26.35 -6.00 -18.53
C THR A 98 -24.95 -5.76 -19.09
N GLU A 99 -24.39 -4.59 -18.78
CA GLU A 99 -22.99 -4.29 -19.08
C GLU A 99 -22.10 -4.84 -17.97
N PHE A 100 -21.15 -5.69 -18.34
CA PHE A 100 -20.09 -6.18 -17.45
C PHE A 100 -18.84 -5.35 -17.68
N LYS A 101 -18.34 -4.74 -16.61
CA LYS A 101 -17.12 -3.94 -16.65
C LYS A 101 -16.09 -4.53 -15.71
N GLU A 102 -15.00 -5.03 -16.25
CA GLU A 102 -13.84 -5.48 -15.48
C GLU A 102 -12.81 -4.37 -15.42
N VAL A 103 -12.42 -3.96 -14.21
CA VAL A 103 -11.44 -2.92 -13.96
C VAL A 103 -10.21 -3.55 -13.30
N ASN A 104 -9.06 -3.38 -13.92
CA ASN A 104 -7.77 -3.87 -13.43
C ASN A 104 -6.82 -2.68 -13.28
N THR A 105 -6.39 -2.41 -12.04
CA THR A 105 -5.52 -1.28 -11.72
C THR A 105 -4.13 -1.74 -11.26
N LYS A 106 -3.11 -1.01 -11.69
CA LYS A 106 -1.72 -1.07 -11.19
C LYS A 106 -1.37 0.31 -10.68
N VAL A 107 -0.92 0.39 -9.45
CA VAL A 107 -0.54 1.65 -8.80
C VAL A 107 0.89 1.53 -8.30
N LEU A 108 1.75 2.45 -8.70
CA LEU A 108 3.08 2.63 -8.15
C LEU A 108 3.03 3.71 -7.07
N SER A 109 3.62 3.45 -5.92
CA SER A 109 3.54 4.34 -4.78
C SER A 109 4.80 4.35 -3.92
N PHE A 110 5.04 5.48 -3.29
CA PHE A 110 5.91 5.59 -2.12
C PHE A 110 5.08 5.46 -0.85
N GLU A 111 5.67 4.80 0.16
CA GLU A 111 5.03 4.57 1.45
C GLU A 111 6.03 4.80 2.58
N ILE A 112 5.57 5.45 3.63
CA ILE A 112 6.30 5.65 4.88
C ILE A 112 5.50 4.96 5.99
N PRO A 113 5.97 3.80 6.51
CA PRO A 113 5.42 3.18 7.70
C PRO A 113 5.97 3.86 8.96
N LEU A 114 5.19 3.88 10.02
CA LEU A 114 5.62 4.23 11.38
C LEU A 114 5.02 3.19 12.32
N LYS A 115 5.86 2.27 12.80
CA LYS A 115 5.44 1.10 13.60
C LYS A 115 6.18 1.10 14.93
N ILE A 116 5.53 0.57 15.95
CA ILE A 116 6.15 0.20 17.21
C ILE A 116 6.20 -1.32 17.31
N GLY A 117 7.33 -1.87 17.70
CA GLY A 117 7.52 -3.30 17.87
C GLY A 117 8.15 -3.63 19.20
N TYR A 118 8.09 -4.91 19.55
CA TYR A 118 8.76 -5.46 20.71
C TYR A 118 9.67 -6.61 20.28
N GLU A 119 10.98 -6.49 20.59
CA GLU A 119 12.00 -7.47 20.18
C GLU A 119 12.10 -8.60 21.20
N PHE A 120 11.60 -9.78 20.84
CA PHE A 120 11.79 -11.02 21.59
C PHE A 120 13.05 -11.72 21.11
N ASN A 121 14.08 -11.76 21.96
CA ASN A 121 15.31 -12.48 21.65
C ASN A 121 15.16 -13.95 22.02
N ILE A 122 15.20 -14.86 21.04
CA ILE A 122 15.08 -16.29 21.20
C ILE A 122 16.46 -16.92 20.97
N GLY A 123 17.20 -17.11 22.07
CA GLY A 123 18.59 -17.58 22.00
C GLY A 123 19.54 -16.48 21.49
N HIS A 124 20.70 -16.88 20.91
CA HIS A 124 21.76 -15.96 20.57
C HIS A 124 21.66 -15.36 19.17
N ASN A 125 20.94 -16.01 18.25
CA ASN A 125 21.00 -15.67 16.82
C ASN A 125 19.62 -15.43 16.20
N PHE A 126 18.54 -15.40 16.98
CA PHE A 126 17.20 -15.24 16.44
C PHE A 126 16.37 -14.30 17.31
N SER A 127 15.69 -13.37 16.67
CA SER A 127 14.69 -12.52 17.32
C SER A 127 13.43 -12.40 16.49
N ILE A 128 12.30 -12.22 17.17
CA ILE A 128 10.98 -11.99 16.59
C ILE A 128 10.51 -10.63 17.08
N ILE A 129 10.05 -9.80 16.15
CA ILE A 129 9.57 -8.44 16.43
C ILE A 129 8.13 -8.30 15.91
N PRO A 130 7.10 -8.71 16.69
CA PRO A 130 5.74 -8.28 16.39
C PRO A 130 5.68 -6.77 16.44
N ASN A 131 5.00 -6.17 15.47
CA ASN A 131 4.92 -4.74 15.34
C ASN A 131 3.55 -4.30 14.82
N ALA A 132 3.16 -3.08 15.17
CA ALA A 132 1.94 -2.46 14.70
C ALA A 132 2.12 -0.93 14.63
N GLY A 133 1.35 -0.27 13.77
CA GLY A 133 1.42 1.16 13.60
C GLY A 133 0.54 1.68 12.47
N MET A 134 1.01 2.72 11.83
CA MET A 134 0.32 3.40 10.74
C MET A 134 1.25 3.52 9.52
N PHE A 135 0.65 3.69 8.36
CA PHE A 135 1.37 4.05 7.15
C PHE A 135 0.72 5.26 6.46
N ALA A 136 1.54 5.99 5.72
CA ALA A 136 1.11 6.99 4.75
C ALA A 136 1.69 6.60 3.39
N ARG A 137 0.84 6.60 2.34
CA ARG A 137 1.19 6.19 0.99
C ARG A 137 0.81 7.28 0.00
N TYR A 138 1.69 7.53 -0.96
CA TYR A 138 1.45 8.45 -2.05
C TYR A 138 1.67 7.77 -3.40
N ALA A 139 0.62 7.68 -4.20
CA ALA A 139 0.66 7.10 -5.53
C ALA A 139 1.28 8.09 -6.53
N ILE A 140 2.25 7.61 -7.31
CA ILE A 140 2.99 8.42 -8.29
C ILE A 140 2.61 8.09 -9.73
N ALA A 141 2.18 6.86 -9.99
CA ALA A 141 1.71 6.43 -11.29
C ALA A 141 0.62 5.37 -11.16
N SER A 142 -0.32 5.38 -12.08
CA SER A 142 -1.40 4.41 -12.17
C SER A 142 -1.61 3.98 -13.60
N ILE A 143 -1.85 2.68 -13.80
CA ILE A 143 -2.27 2.12 -15.06
C ILE A 143 -3.58 1.39 -14.82
N LYS A 144 -4.63 1.81 -15.50
CA LYS A 144 -5.95 1.19 -15.47
C LYS A 144 -6.23 0.55 -16.82
N SER A 145 -6.69 -0.67 -16.81
CA SER A 145 -7.23 -1.33 -17.99
C SER A 145 -8.64 -1.81 -17.70
N ASN A 146 -9.57 -1.38 -18.52
CA ASN A 146 -10.97 -1.75 -18.43
C ASN A 146 -11.29 -2.68 -19.59
N VAL A 147 -12.06 -3.72 -19.31
CA VAL A 147 -12.69 -4.58 -20.30
C VAL A 147 -14.19 -4.41 -20.12
N ILE A 148 -14.86 -3.92 -21.14
CA ILE A 148 -16.32 -3.73 -21.13
C ILE A 148 -16.90 -4.77 -22.07
N THR A 149 -17.83 -5.58 -21.58
CA THR A 149 -18.58 -6.55 -22.39
C THR A 149 -20.06 -6.20 -22.32
N ALA A 150 -20.63 -5.80 -23.43
CA ALA A 150 -22.05 -5.54 -23.62
C ALA A 150 -22.47 -6.13 -24.96
N ASP A 151 -23.63 -6.83 -25.03
CA ASP A 151 -24.20 -7.43 -26.25
C ASP A 151 -23.18 -8.25 -27.06
N ASP A 152 -22.42 -9.17 -26.41
CA ASP A 152 -21.35 -9.99 -27.02
C ASP A 152 -20.19 -9.18 -27.64
N ARG A 153 -20.14 -7.87 -27.44
CA ARG A 153 -19.04 -7.02 -27.88
C ARG A 153 -18.10 -6.71 -26.72
N THR A 154 -16.83 -7.00 -26.90
CA THR A 154 -15.79 -6.71 -25.90
C THR A 154 -14.95 -5.53 -26.36
N GLN A 155 -14.93 -4.46 -25.59
CA GLN A 155 -14.08 -3.30 -25.80
C GLN A 155 -13.00 -3.26 -24.69
N LYS A 156 -11.74 -2.99 -25.09
CA LYS A 156 -10.62 -2.88 -24.15
C LYS A 156 -10.10 -1.45 -24.16
N TRP A 157 -10.04 -0.85 -22.98
CA TRP A 157 -9.53 0.50 -22.78
C TRP A 157 -8.33 0.44 -21.85
N LYS A 158 -7.32 1.25 -22.13
CA LYS A 158 -6.16 1.39 -21.27
C LYS A 158 -5.93 2.89 -21.01
N CYS A 159 -5.96 3.28 -19.74
CA CYS A 159 -5.61 4.61 -19.28
C CYS A 159 -4.29 4.54 -18.51
N THR A 160 -3.35 5.41 -18.82
CA THR A 160 -2.02 5.47 -18.19
C THR A 160 -1.93 6.48 -17.06
N ASP A 161 -2.92 7.37 -16.90
CA ASP A 161 -2.97 8.34 -15.80
C ASP A 161 -4.40 8.45 -15.26
N ASP A 162 -4.76 7.47 -14.42
CA ASP A 162 -6.09 7.37 -13.82
C ASP A 162 -6.38 8.48 -12.77
N PHE A 163 -5.35 9.23 -12.37
CA PHE A 163 -5.50 10.28 -11.36
C PHE A 163 -6.07 11.58 -11.91
N ASN A 164 -6.06 11.77 -13.25
CA ASN A 164 -6.49 12.99 -13.91
C ASN A 164 -7.58 12.75 -14.98
N ASP A 165 -8.06 11.51 -15.15
CA ASP A 165 -9.02 11.16 -16.18
C ASP A 165 -10.46 11.34 -15.69
N GLU A 166 -11.05 12.49 -15.99
CA GLU A 166 -12.48 12.79 -15.76
C GLU A 166 -13.38 12.32 -16.92
N SER A 167 -12.81 11.77 -18.01
CA SER A 167 -13.50 11.57 -19.28
C SER A 167 -14.39 10.32 -19.36
N HIS A 168 -14.32 9.39 -18.37
CA HIS A 168 -14.94 8.07 -18.48
C HIS A 168 -15.94 7.74 -17.36
N HIS A 169 -16.67 8.69 -16.82
CA HIS A 169 -17.75 8.49 -15.82
C HIS A 169 -17.36 7.73 -14.54
N ILE A 170 -16.06 7.55 -14.28
CA ILE A 170 -15.55 6.95 -13.04
C ILE A 170 -14.60 7.95 -12.41
N ASP A 171 -14.87 8.36 -11.18
CA ASP A 171 -14.00 9.28 -10.43
C ASP A 171 -12.57 8.75 -10.37
N ALA A 172 -11.61 9.64 -10.54
CA ALA A 172 -10.19 9.32 -10.44
C ALA A 172 -9.80 8.78 -9.07
N PHE A 173 -8.86 7.85 -9.03
CA PHE A 173 -8.30 7.35 -7.78
C PHE A 173 -7.56 8.45 -7.02
N LYS A 174 -7.75 8.52 -5.70
CA LYS A 174 -7.01 9.46 -4.86
C LYS A 174 -5.56 9.04 -4.68
N LYS A 175 -4.61 9.96 -4.94
CA LYS A 175 -3.17 9.71 -4.85
C LYS A 175 -2.68 9.40 -3.44
N PHE A 176 -3.32 10.00 -2.42
CA PHE A 176 -2.90 9.85 -1.03
C PHE A 176 -3.79 8.86 -0.29
N ASP A 177 -3.16 7.91 0.40
CA ASP A 177 -3.79 6.92 1.26
C ASP A 177 -3.04 6.83 2.59
N TYR A 178 -3.75 6.42 3.64
CA TYR A 178 -3.18 6.16 4.96
C TYR A 178 -4.00 5.08 5.67
N GLY A 179 -3.39 4.42 6.63
CA GLY A 179 -4.07 3.34 7.34
C GLY A 179 -3.24 2.71 8.43
N PHE A 180 -3.70 1.58 8.90
CA PHE A 180 -3.01 0.76 9.88
C PHE A 180 -2.14 -0.28 9.20
N VAL A 181 -1.02 -0.61 9.86
CA VAL A 181 -0.12 -1.69 9.49
C VAL A 181 0.17 -2.52 10.73
N GLY A 182 0.20 -3.82 10.57
CA GLY A 182 0.62 -4.76 11.60
C GLY A 182 1.38 -5.91 10.97
N GLY A 183 2.38 -6.43 11.67
CA GLY A 183 3.20 -7.48 11.12
C GLY A 183 4.18 -8.09 12.12
N VAL A 184 5.07 -8.89 11.56
CA VAL A 184 6.14 -9.54 12.31
C VAL A 184 7.42 -9.53 11.48
N ASP A 185 8.53 -9.12 12.10
CA ASP A 185 9.87 -9.23 11.56
C ASP A 185 10.61 -10.33 12.31
N MET A 186 11.23 -11.26 11.59
CA MET A 186 12.10 -12.30 12.11
C MET A 186 13.52 -11.95 11.69
N ILE A 187 14.42 -11.85 12.67
CA ILE A 187 15.82 -11.50 12.45
C ILE A 187 16.70 -12.69 12.75
N PHE A 188 17.50 -13.08 11.78
CA PHE A 188 18.45 -14.19 11.89
C PHE A 188 19.89 -13.66 11.90
N SER A 189 20.69 -14.16 12.81
CA SER A 189 22.10 -13.78 12.99
C SER A 189 22.33 -12.27 13.10
N GLY A 190 21.32 -11.53 13.57
CA GLY A 190 21.35 -10.08 13.69
C GLY A 190 21.23 -9.30 12.38
N HIS A 191 21.35 -9.94 11.23
CA HIS A 191 21.46 -9.28 9.92
C HIS A 191 20.36 -9.64 8.94
N TYR A 192 19.99 -10.89 8.79
CA TYR A 192 19.00 -11.31 7.79
C TYR A 192 17.59 -11.15 8.36
N SER A 193 16.72 -10.53 7.60
CA SER A 193 15.32 -10.36 8.01
C SER A 193 14.36 -11.07 7.07
N LEU A 194 13.32 -11.66 7.67
CA LEU A 194 12.12 -12.11 6.99
C LEU A 194 10.94 -11.39 7.64
N SER A 195 10.19 -10.65 6.87
CA SER A 195 9.09 -9.82 7.37
C SER A 195 7.77 -10.19 6.69
N ALA A 196 6.70 -10.14 7.46
CA ALA A 196 5.34 -10.27 6.98
C ALA A 196 4.49 -9.13 7.57
N ASP A 197 3.89 -8.31 6.71
CA ASP A 197 3.08 -7.16 7.09
C ASP A 197 1.69 -7.24 6.43
N TYR A 198 0.67 -6.85 7.18
CA TYR A 198 -0.67 -6.59 6.65
C TYR A 198 -1.01 -5.11 6.83
N LYS A 199 -1.52 -4.49 5.77
CA LYS A 199 -1.85 -3.06 5.70
C LYS A 199 -3.32 -2.90 5.34
N HIS A 200 -4.03 -2.03 6.07
CA HIS A 200 -5.43 -1.70 5.80
C HIS A 200 -5.59 -0.19 5.68
N GLY A 201 -5.98 0.28 4.49
CA GLY A 201 -6.26 1.68 4.21
C GLY A 201 -7.56 2.13 4.87
N LEU A 202 -7.54 3.31 5.47
CA LEU A 202 -8.71 3.92 6.07
C LEU A 202 -9.45 4.86 5.11
N LYS A 203 -8.72 5.43 4.15
CA LYS A 203 -9.26 6.38 3.21
C LYS A 203 -9.98 5.66 2.06
N LYS A 204 -11.14 6.19 1.68
CA LYS A 204 -11.83 5.79 0.45
C LYS A 204 -11.01 6.33 -0.73
N ILE A 205 -10.18 5.45 -1.34
CA ILE A 205 -9.31 5.81 -2.47
C ILE A 205 -10.08 5.92 -3.78
N GLN A 206 -11.22 5.22 -3.87
CA GLN A 206 -12.21 5.35 -4.94
C GLN A 206 -13.53 5.83 -4.31
N PRO A 207 -13.82 7.16 -4.34
CA PRO A 207 -14.98 7.72 -3.63
C PRO A 207 -16.30 7.21 -4.12
N GLN A 208 -16.47 7.04 -5.45
CA GLN A 208 -17.70 6.60 -6.09
C GLN A 208 -18.15 5.22 -5.58
N PHE A 209 -17.20 4.30 -5.35
CA PHE A 209 -17.50 2.95 -4.88
C PHE A 209 -17.18 2.73 -3.40
N GLY A 210 -16.75 3.76 -2.69
CA GLY A 210 -16.40 3.66 -1.26
C GLY A 210 -15.22 2.74 -0.94
N MET A 211 -14.38 2.40 -1.92
CA MET A 211 -13.33 1.39 -1.79
C MET A 211 -12.14 1.86 -0.98
N LYS A 212 -11.63 0.98 -0.13
CA LYS A 212 -10.40 1.12 0.63
C LYS A 212 -9.35 0.13 0.14
N SER A 213 -8.08 0.48 0.26
CA SER A 213 -6.97 -0.40 -0.08
C SER A 213 -6.67 -1.40 1.03
N TRP A 214 -6.19 -2.57 0.66
CA TRP A 214 -5.52 -3.48 1.58
C TRP A 214 -4.33 -4.13 0.88
N SER A 215 -3.32 -4.53 1.66
CA SER A 215 -2.20 -5.30 1.13
C SER A 215 -1.57 -6.18 2.19
N ALA A 216 -1.07 -7.34 1.76
CA ALA A 216 -0.24 -8.24 2.53
C ALA A 216 1.13 -8.35 1.86
N ASN A 217 2.20 -8.23 2.63
CA ASN A 217 3.57 -8.19 2.15
C ASN A 217 4.37 -9.32 2.79
N ILE A 218 5.22 -9.96 2.01
CA ILE A 218 6.27 -10.85 2.50
C ILE A 218 7.58 -10.37 1.90
N SER A 219 8.57 -10.07 2.73
CA SER A 219 9.84 -9.52 2.28
C SER A 219 11.04 -10.17 2.99
N VAL A 220 12.14 -10.20 2.27
CA VAL A 220 13.45 -10.56 2.81
C VAL A 220 14.37 -9.35 2.78
N GLY A 221 15.24 -9.22 3.75
CA GLY A 221 16.10 -8.06 3.85
C GLY A 221 17.41 -8.32 4.58
N TYR A 222 18.22 -7.27 4.60
CA TYR A 222 19.48 -7.24 5.32
C TYR A 222 19.52 -6.01 6.22
N ARG A 223 19.90 -6.23 7.47
CA ARG A 223 20.05 -5.21 8.52
C ARG A 223 21.54 -5.00 8.78
N PHE A 224 21.98 -3.78 8.69
CA PHE A 224 23.37 -3.34 8.90
C PHE A 224 23.67 -3.06 10.37
#